data_ee52a7a88b98c81a500c34e94cff599e
#
_entry.id   ee52a7a88b98c81a500c34e94cff599e
#
_cell.length_a   1.000
_cell.length_b   1.000
_cell.length_c   1.000
_cell.angle_alpha   90.00
_cell.angle_beta   90.00
_cell.angle_gamma   90.00
#
_symmetry.space_group_name_H-M   'P 1'
#
loop_
_entity.id
_entity.type
_entity.pdbx_description
1 polymer ?
#
loop_
_entity_poly.entity_id
_entity_poly.type
_entity_poly.pdbx_seq_one_letter_code
_entity_poly.pdbx_strand_id
1 'polypeptide(L)'
;ACYITNRTECNIKRYNALKEYIDNSLKTNLMEGLIAKFYAPKNDDNIIYGERAFYTRENALIIDTLRDSIGNIEEEMKKFFLAPLLYEASVHVNTAGVFKGFYKDVKTGIGRFGGAAENALTRIKGKISLKQPVLSNFECDYNIYKEDSNRLVCHLPTVDIAYIDPPYNQHPYGSNYFMLNAIVKNKVADTISQVSGIPNDWNRSAYNKKNTALVVFEKLISDLKAKYAIIS
;
A
#
# COMPACT_ATOMS: atom_id res chain seq x y z
N ALA A 1 -9.28 1.60 -2.61
CA ALA A 1 -9.68 2.98 -2.26
C ALA A 1 -9.33 3.99 -3.36
N CYS A 2 -8.29 3.70 -4.12
CA CYS A 2 -7.74 4.64 -5.11
C CYS A 2 -8.58 4.82 -6.38
N TYR A 3 -9.54 3.96 -6.63
CA TYR A 3 -10.32 3.93 -7.87
C TYR A 3 -11.80 4.31 -7.68
N ILE A 4 -12.17 4.79 -6.50
CA ILE A 4 -13.55 5.18 -6.17
C ILE A 4 -13.77 6.69 -6.39
N THR A 5 -12.77 7.40 -6.92
CA THR A 5 -12.87 8.84 -7.12
C THR A 5 -13.60 9.15 -8.41
N ASN A 6 -14.63 9.96 -8.33
CA ASN A 6 -15.38 10.46 -9.48
C ASN A 6 -14.47 11.21 -10.45
N ARG A 7 -14.75 11.09 -11.75
CA ARG A 7 -13.95 11.76 -12.79
C ARG A 7 -14.02 13.27 -12.67
N THR A 8 -15.16 13.81 -12.28
CA THR A 8 -15.38 15.25 -12.07
C THR A 8 -14.55 15.84 -10.94
N GLU A 9 -14.13 15.03 -9.96
CA GLU A 9 -13.25 15.50 -8.89
C GLU A 9 -11.81 15.79 -9.35
N CYS A 10 -11.41 15.25 -10.49
CA CYS A 10 -10.06 15.45 -11.03
C CYS A 10 -10.04 16.61 -12.01
N ASN A 11 -9.52 17.76 -11.60
CA ASN A 11 -9.21 18.84 -12.53
C ASN A 11 -8.03 18.43 -13.43
N ILE A 12 -8.34 18.00 -14.65
CA ILE A 12 -7.37 17.43 -15.59
C ILE A 12 -6.26 18.44 -15.96
N LYS A 13 -6.58 19.73 -16.14
CA LYS A 13 -5.55 20.74 -16.41
C LYS A 13 -4.58 20.89 -15.26
N ARG A 14 -5.13 20.96 -14.03
CA ARG A 14 -4.32 21.01 -12.80
C ARG A 14 -3.51 19.76 -12.62
N TYR A 15 -4.12 18.58 -12.81
CA TYR A 15 -3.43 17.30 -12.76
C TYR A 15 -2.22 17.25 -13.70
N ASN A 16 -2.39 17.66 -14.98
CA ASN A 16 -1.31 17.61 -15.95
C ASN A 16 -0.15 18.55 -15.59
N ALA A 17 -0.43 19.76 -15.11
CA ALA A 17 0.60 20.69 -14.64
C ALA A 17 1.38 20.14 -13.42
N LEU A 18 0.67 19.56 -12.46
CA LEU A 18 1.30 18.93 -11.28
C LEU A 18 2.08 17.67 -11.66
N LYS A 19 1.56 16.88 -12.60
CA LYS A 19 2.27 15.72 -13.11
C LYS A 19 3.61 16.10 -13.75
N GLU A 20 3.64 17.14 -14.57
CA GLU A 20 4.88 17.65 -15.15
C GLU A 20 5.87 18.10 -14.07
N TYR A 21 5.41 18.83 -13.05
CA TYR A 21 6.23 19.20 -11.89
C TYR A 21 6.83 17.99 -11.19
N ILE A 22 6.00 16.99 -10.88
CA ILE A 22 6.42 15.77 -10.19
C ILE A 22 7.38 14.92 -11.06
N ASP A 23 7.08 14.76 -12.37
CA ASP A 23 7.96 14.02 -13.28
C ASP A 23 9.32 14.72 -13.45
N ASN A 24 9.36 16.05 -13.41
CA ASN A 24 10.61 16.80 -13.49
C ASN A 24 11.48 16.62 -12.25
N SER A 25 10.90 16.37 -11.07
CA SER A 25 11.69 16.07 -9.87
C SER A 25 12.55 14.80 -10.02
N LEU A 26 12.11 13.82 -10.82
CA LEU A 26 12.89 12.63 -11.12
C LEU A 26 14.10 12.87 -12.05
N LYS A 27 14.11 14.00 -12.77
CA LYS A 27 15.19 14.34 -13.73
C LYS A 27 16.34 15.09 -13.06
N THR A 28 16.11 15.74 -11.94
CA THR A 28 17.11 16.60 -11.30
C THR A 28 18.03 15.82 -10.39
N ASN A 29 17.52 15.25 -9.33
CA ASN A 29 18.30 14.43 -8.41
C ASN A 29 17.36 13.55 -7.59
N LEU A 30 17.61 12.23 -7.61
CA LEU A 30 16.85 11.30 -6.78
C LEU A 30 17.27 11.44 -5.32
N MET A 31 16.31 11.61 -4.41
CA MET A 31 16.58 11.77 -2.99
C MET A 31 16.51 10.45 -2.23
N GLU A 32 17.37 10.31 -1.24
CA GLU A 32 17.31 9.22 -0.29
C GLU A 32 16.36 9.58 0.86
N GLY A 33 15.18 8.95 0.84
CA GLY A 33 14.20 9.11 1.90
C GLY A 33 14.03 7.81 2.71
N LEU A 34 12.81 7.59 3.14
CA LEU A 34 12.41 6.51 4.02
C LEU A 34 12.58 5.12 3.37
N ILE A 35 12.14 4.97 2.13
CA ILE A 35 12.13 3.66 1.47
C ILE A 35 13.55 3.24 1.10
N ALA A 36 14.33 4.14 0.55
CA ALA A 36 15.72 3.87 0.20
C ALA A 36 16.59 3.59 1.43
N LYS A 37 16.30 4.24 2.56
CA LYS A 37 17.05 4.09 3.80
C LYS A 37 16.74 2.78 4.54
N PHE A 38 15.47 2.36 4.58
CA PHE A 38 15.04 1.27 5.44
C PHE A 38 14.62 -0.01 4.70
N TYR A 39 14.32 0.06 3.39
CA TYR A 39 13.68 -1.03 2.65
C TYR A 39 14.34 -1.37 1.31
N ALA A 40 15.50 -0.79 1.04
CA ALA A 40 16.32 -1.12 -0.11
C ALA A 40 17.79 -1.32 0.31
N PRO A 41 18.56 -2.13 -0.41
CA PRO A 41 19.99 -2.23 -0.18
C PRO A 41 20.71 -0.95 -0.65
N LYS A 42 21.92 -0.73 -0.19
CA LYS A 42 22.77 0.37 -0.68
C LYS A 42 23.29 0.10 -2.09
N ASN A 43 23.53 -1.16 -2.39
CA ASN A 43 23.99 -1.61 -3.70
C ASN A 43 23.26 -2.91 -4.07
N ASP A 44 22.54 -2.89 -5.19
CA ASP A 44 21.72 -4.03 -5.66
C ASP A 44 22.57 -5.24 -6.08
N ASP A 45 23.81 -5.02 -6.51
CA ASP A 45 24.73 -6.08 -6.95
C ASP A 45 25.56 -6.65 -5.78
N ASN A 46 25.57 -5.99 -4.63
CA ASN A 46 26.29 -6.43 -3.44
C ASN A 46 25.48 -6.18 -2.17
N ILE A 47 24.40 -6.94 -2.03
CA ILE A 47 23.52 -6.87 -0.84
C ILE A 47 24.22 -7.55 0.34
N ILE A 48 24.36 -6.86 1.45
CA ILE A 48 24.98 -7.41 2.66
C ILE A 48 23.95 -7.93 3.66
N TYR A 49 24.38 -8.80 4.57
CA TYR A 49 23.55 -9.33 5.63
C TYR A 49 22.98 -8.20 6.52
N GLY A 50 21.68 -8.25 6.78
CA GLY A 50 20.96 -7.23 7.54
C GLY A 50 20.29 -6.15 6.70
N GLU A 51 20.67 -5.96 5.44
CA GLU A 51 19.94 -5.08 4.52
C GLU A 51 18.63 -5.70 4.07
N ARG A 52 17.62 -4.85 3.89
CA ARG A 52 16.31 -5.25 3.35
C ARG A 52 16.26 -4.98 1.86
N ALA A 53 15.81 -5.96 1.09
CA ALA A 53 15.73 -5.88 -0.36
C ALA A 53 14.26 -5.95 -0.83
N PHE A 54 13.41 -5.04 -0.32
CA PHE A 54 12.02 -4.92 -0.81
C PHE A 54 11.97 -4.26 -2.19
N TYR A 55 12.81 -3.26 -2.43
CA TYR A 55 12.92 -2.56 -3.70
C TYR A 55 14.38 -2.54 -4.15
N THR A 56 14.62 -2.41 -5.46
CA THR A 56 15.92 -2.03 -5.96
C THR A 56 16.29 -0.64 -5.44
N ARG A 57 17.56 -0.33 -5.36
CA ARG A 57 18.03 0.98 -4.92
C ARG A 57 17.42 2.10 -5.75
N GLU A 58 17.40 1.97 -7.07
CA GLU A 58 16.80 2.95 -7.97
C GLU A 58 15.32 3.15 -7.70
N ASN A 59 14.53 2.07 -7.62
CA ASN A 59 13.10 2.17 -7.37
C ASN A 59 12.79 2.78 -6.00
N ALA A 60 13.58 2.49 -4.98
CA ALA A 60 13.41 3.08 -3.67
C ALA A 60 13.64 4.60 -3.69
N LEU A 61 14.69 5.07 -4.37
CA LEU A 61 14.96 6.50 -4.55
C LEU A 61 13.83 7.18 -5.36
N ILE A 62 13.30 6.52 -6.38
CA ILE A 62 12.15 7.02 -7.16
C ILE A 62 10.91 7.16 -6.26
N ILE A 63 10.58 6.14 -5.45
CA ILE A 63 9.44 6.20 -4.52
C ILE A 63 9.60 7.39 -3.57
N ASP A 64 10.77 7.55 -2.98
CA ASP A 64 11.03 8.62 -2.02
C ASP A 64 10.92 10.01 -2.68
N THR A 65 11.51 10.19 -3.87
CA THR A 65 11.44 11.44 -4.63
C THR A 65 10.01 11.80 -5.03
N LEU A 66 9.27 10.81 -5.56
CA LEU A 66 7.85 11.01 -5.91
C LEU A 66 7.02 11.34 -4.68
N ARG A 67 7.25 10.63 -3.56
CA ARG A 67 6.51 10.85 -2.32
C ARG A 67 6.75 12.23 -1.73
N ASP A 68 7.99 12.72 -1.78
CA ASP A 68 8.34 14.09 -1.36
C ASP A 68 7.62 15.12 -2.24
N SER A 69 7.75 15.02 -3.55
CA SER A 69 7.10 15.92 -4.50
C SER A 69 5.56 15.94 -4.35
N ILE A 70 4.94 14.76 -4.13
CA ILE A 70 3.51 14.66 -3.81
C ILE A 70 3.19 15.29 -2.45
N GLY A 71 4.13 15.31 -1.51
CA GLY A 71 3.97 16.00 -0.23
C GLY A 71 3.79 17.51 -0.36
N ASN A 72 4.38 18.09 -1.40
CA ASN A 72 4.47 19.53 -1.64
C ASN A 72 3.35 20.10 -2.54
N ILE A 73 2.39 19.30 -2.97
CA ILE A 73 1.21 19.77 -3.73
C ILE A 73 -0.03 19.92 -2.84
N GLU A 74 -1.10 20.48 -3.39
CA GLU A 74 -2.37 20.68 -2.70
C GLU A 74 -2.97 19.35 -2.22
N GLU A 75 -3.53 19.33 -1.00
CA GLU A 75 -4.01 18.12 -0.33
C GLU A 75 -5.05 17.36 -1.17
N GLU A 76 -5.98 18.09 -1.78
CA GLU A 76 -7.04 17.53 -2.63
C GLU A 76 -6.52 16.78 -3.86
N MET A 77 -5.34 17.18 -4.36
CA MET A 77 -4.70 16.58 -5.53
C MET A 77 -3.84 15.36 -5.17
N LYS A 78 -3.38 15.22 -3.94
CA LYS A 78 -2.45 14.15 -3.53
C LYS A 78 -2.97 12.75 -3.83
N LYS A 79 -4.27 12.51 -3.65
CA LYS A 79 -4.88 11.18 -3.90
C LYS A 79 -4.68 10.69 -5.33
N PHE A 80 -4.68 11.59 -6.32
CA PHE A 80 -4.53 11.25 -7.73
C PHE A 80 -3.09 10.82 -8.11
N PHE A 81 -2.12 11.16 -7.29
CA PHE A 81 -0.71 10.79 -7.46
C PHE A 81 -0.29 9.66 -6.51
N LEU A 82 -0.79 9.66 -5.28
CA LEU A 82 -0.52 8.58 -4.33
C LEU A 82 -1.08 7.24 -4.81
N ALA A 83 -2.27 7.23 -5.41
CA ALA A 83 -2.89 6.01 -5.87
C ALA A 83 -2.05 5.25 -6.93
N PRO A 84 -1.62 5.88 -8.03
CA PRO A 84 -0.71 5.25 -8.99
C PRO A 84 0.64 4.88 -8.39
N LEU A 85 1.20 5.71 -7.49
CA LEU A 85 2.45 5.39 -6.80
C LEU A 85 2.34 4.11 -5.98
N LEU A 86 1.27 3.94 -5.22
CA LEU A 86 1.03 2.73 -4.42
C LEU A 86 0.85 1.50 -5.29
N TYR A 87 0.19 1.65 -6.45
CA TYR A 87 0.07 0.57 -7.42
C TYR A 87 1.45 0.14 -7.94
N GLU A 88 2.25 1.06 -8.44
CA GLU A 88 3.59 0.77 -8.97
C GLU A 88 4.50 0.19 -7.86
N ALA A 89 4.45 0.74 -6.66
CA ALA A 89 5.17 0.20 -5.51
C ALA A 89 4.75 -1.24 -5.17
N SER A 90 3.49 -1.61 -5.41
CA SER A 90 3.01 -3.00 -5.23
C SER A 90 3.45 -3.92 -6.36
N VAL A 91 3.57 -3.41 -7.60
CA VAL A 91 3.99 -4.19 -8.76
C VAL A 91 5.48 -4.52 -8.68
N HIS A 92 6.32 -3.52 -8.39
CA HIS A 92 7.79 -3.64 -8.47
C HIS A 92 8.46 -4.09 -7.16
N VAL A 93 7.68 -4.54 -6.19
CA VAL A 93 8.23 -5.03 -4.92
C VAL A 93 8.78 -6.44 -5.01
N ASN A 94 9.85 -6.72 -4.30
CA ASN A 94 10.54 -8.01 -4.24
C ASN A 94 9.92 -8.94 -3.17
N THR A 95 8.66 -9.29 -3.36
CA THR A 95 7.89 -10.14 -2.44
C THR A 95 7.05 -11.18 -3.19
N ALA A 96 6.54 -12.17 -2.47
CA ALA A 96 5.61 -13.19 -2.97
C ALA A 96 4.13 -12.76 -2.84
N GLY A 97 3.81 -11.47 -3.03
CA GLY A 97 2.43 -10.96 -3.05
C GLY A 97 2.02 -10.16 -1.81
N VAL A 98 2.71 -10.30 -0.68
CA VAL A 98 2.48 -9.51 0.54
C VAL A 98 3.78 -8.97 1.08
N PHE A 99 3.74 -7.81 1.77
CA PHE A 99 4.95 -7.14 2.25
C PHE A 99 5.55 -7.73 3.54
N LYS A 100 5.18 -8.94 3.93
CA LYS A 100 5.68 -9.58 5.17
C LYS A 100 7.18 -9.85 5.16
N GLY A 101 7.76 -10.00 3.99
CA GLY A 101 9.18 -10.27 3.81
C GLY A 101 9.58 -10.11 2.35
N PHE A 102 10.85 -10.06 2.12
CA PHE A 102 11.45 -10.01 0.79
C PHE A 102 12.17 -11.33 0.50
N TYR A 103 12.44 -11.61 -0.76
CA TYR A 103 13.18 -12.81 -1.13
C TYR A 103 14.61 -12.78 -0.60
N LYS A 104 15.04 -13.93 -0.08
CA LYS A 104 16.38 -14.15 0.49
C LYS A 104 17.00 -15.42 -0.09
N ASP A 105 18.30 -15.44 -0.14
CA ASP A 105 19.04 -16.67 -0.34
C ASP A 105 18.82 -17.59 0.88
N VAL A 106 18.49 -18.85 0.61
CA VAL A 106 18.10 -19.82 1.65
C VAL A 106 19.29 -20.18 2.55
N LYS A 107 20.50 -20.18 2.02
CA LYS A 107 21.70 -20.61 2.75
C LYS A 107 22.30 -19.46 3.57
N THR A 108 22.34 -18.26 3.01
CA THR A 108 23.02 -17.11 3.63
C THR A 108 22.06 -16.20 4.39
N GLY A 109 20.74 -16.26 4.10
CA GLY A 109 19.77 -15.33 4.64
C GLY A 109 19.87 -13.89 4.09
N ILE A 110 20.78 -13.66 3.14
CA ILE A 110 20.98 -12.36 2.49
C ILE A 110 19.85 -12.10 1.49
N GLY A 111 19.41 -10.86 1.39
CA GLY A 111 18.42 -10.44 0.40
C GLY A 111 18.89 -10.72 -1.04
N ARG A 112 17.95 -11.17 -1.88
CA ARG A 112 18.21 -11.33 -3.32
C ARG A 112 16.97 -10.92 -4.10
N PHE A 113 17.16 -10.43 -5.31
CA PHE A 113 16.03 -10.11 -6.20
C PHE A 113 15.62 -11.31 -7.04
N GLY A 114 14.31 -11.41 -7.37
CA GLY A 114 13.81 -12.31 -8.39
C GLY A 114 13.04 -13.53 -7.92
N GLY A 115 13.01 -13.85 -6.63
CA GLY A 115 12.35 -15.06 -6.12
C GLY A 115 13.18 -16.34 -6.30
N ALA A 116 12.59 -17.50 -6.01
CA ALA A 116 13.29 -18.77 -6.00
C ALA A 116 13.86 -19.18 -7.37
N ALA A 117 13.10 -18.96 -8.43
CA ALA A 117 13.47 -19.30 -9.81
C ALA A 117 13.75 -18.04 -10.67
N GLU A 118 13.98 -16.89 -10.06
CA GLU A 118 14.20 -15.60 -10.73
C GLU A 118 13.08 -15.17 -11.70
N ASN A 119 11.95 -15.87 -11.67
CA ASN A 119 10.80 -15.62 -12.53
C ASN A 119 10.13 -14.24 -12.33
N ALA A 120 10.41 -13.59 -11.22
CA ALA A 120 9.90 -12.26 -10.90
C ALA A 120 10.92 -11.13 -11.16
N LEU A 121 12.12 -11.43 -11.66
CA LEU A 121 13.22 -10.47 -11.74
C LEU A 121 12.89 -9.27 -12.65
N THR A 122 12.32 -9.52 -13.83
CA THR A 122 11.93 -8.45 -14.77
C THR A 122 10.89 -7.50 -14.15
N ARG A 123 9.90 -8.05 -13.43
CA ARG A 123 8.90 -7.26 -12.72
C ARG A 123 9.55 -6.42 -11.62
N ILE A 124 10.42 -7.01 -10.81
CA ILE A 124 11.05 -6.36 -9.66
C ILE A 124 12.02 -5.26 -10.11
N LYS A 125 12.84 -5.53 -11.14
CA LYS A 125 13.80 -4.57 -11.70
C LYS A 125 13.19 -3.56 -12.67
N GLY A 126 11.91 -3.73 -13.05
CA GLY A 126 11.20 -2.74 -13.85
C GLY A 126 11.18 -1.39 -13.14
N LYS A 127 11.39 -0.32 -13.88
CA LYS A 127 11.46 1.04 -13.34
C LYS A 127 10.08 1.57 -12.99
N ILE A 128 9.92 2.04 -11.78
CA ILE A 128 8.70 2.72 -11.33
C ILE A 128 8.50 4.03 -12.09
N SER A 129 7.30 4.21 -12.62
CA SER A 129 6.88 5.44 -13.29
C SER A 129 5.49 5.84 -12.83
N LEU A 130 5.26 7.13 -12.66
CA LEU A 130 3.96 7.63 -12.20
C LEU A 130 2.95 7.59 -13.35
N LYS A 131 2.08 6.58 -13.35
CA LYS A 131 0.99 6.42 -14.33
C LYS A 131 -0.17 7.36 -14.03
N GLN A 132 -1.05 7.54 -15.01
CA GLN A 132 -2.29 8.26 -14.79
C GLN A 132 -3.21 7.47 -13.84
N PRO A 133 -3.96 8.16 -12.97
CA PRO A 133 -4.95 7.50 -12.13
C PRO A 133 -6.08 6.92 -12.97
N VAL A 134 -6.56 5.75 -12.59
CA VAL A 134 -7.81 5.20 -13.13
C VAL A 134 -8.95 5.76 -12.29
N LEU A 135 -9.81 6.53 -12.92
CA LEU A 135 -10.97 7.15 -12.30
C LEU A 135 -12.23 6.28 -12.53
N SER A 136 -13.24 6.47 -11.71
CA SER A 136 -14.53 5.80 -11.87
C SER A 136 -15.16 6.16 -13.22
N ASN A 137 -15.81 5.18 -13.86
CA ASN A 137 -16.64 5.40 -15.03
C ASN A 137 -18.04 5.93 -14.67
N PHE A 138 -18.37 5.91 -13.39
CA PHE A 138 -19.67 6.34 -12.86
C PHE A 138 -19.44 7.48 -11.88
N GLU A 139 -20.31 8.50 -11.96
CA GLU A 139 -20.40 9.54 -10.95
C GLU A 139 -21.38 9.08 -9.88
N CYS A 140 -20.97 9.10 -8.63
CA CYS A 140 -21.82 8.71 -7.50
C CYS A 140 -21.39 9.41 -6.22
N ASP A 141 -22.31 9.59 -5.30
CA ASP A 141 -21.98 9.98 -3.94
C ASP A 141 -21.32 8.80 -3.22
N TYR A 142 -20.25 9.06 -2.51
CA TYR A 142 -19.56 8.05 -1.74
C TYR A 142 -18.99 8.60 -0.43
N ASN A 143 -18.89 7.71 0.57
CA ASN A 143 -18.24 8.00 1.83
C ASN A 143 -17.18 6.93 2.11
N ILE A 144 -16.01 7.35 2.58
CA ILE A 144 -14.92 6.46 2.96
C ILE A 144 -14.69 6.58 4.46
N TYR A 145 -14.81 5.46 5.16
CA TYR A 145 -14.60 5.38 6.59
C TYR A 145 -13.33 4.59 6.90
N LYS A 146 -12.61 4.99 7.93
CA LYS A 146 -11.47 4.28 8.49
C LYS A 146 -11.74 4.01 9.96
N GLU A 147 -12.54 3.00 10.21
CA GLU A 147 -13.04 2.66 11.53
C GLU A 147 -13.16 1.13 11.68
N ASP A 148 -13.34 0.66 12.91
CA ASP A 148 -13.71 -0.73 13.19
C ASP A 148 -15.09 -1.00 12.60
N SER A 149 -15.22 -2.06 11.80
CA SER A 149 -16.43 -2.37 11.05
C SER A 149 -17.65 -2.64 11.95
N ASN A 150 -17.42 -3.25 13.13
CA ASN A 150 -18.49 -3.53 14.08
C ASN A 150 -19.01 -2.26 14.78
N ARG A 151 -18.19 -1.22 14.88
CA ARG A 151 -18.63 0.09 15.35
C ARG A 151 -19.33 0.86 14.24
N LEU A 152 -18.72 0.85 13.05
CA LEU A 152 -19.22 1.59 11.90
C LEU A 152 -20.63 1.15 11.52
N VAL A 153 -20.90 -0.15 11.46
CA VAL A 153 -22.20 -0.70 11.03
C VAL A 153 -23.38 -0.20 11.87
N CYS A 154 -23.15 0.12 13.15
CA CYS A 154 -24.19 0.66 14.05
C CYS A 154 -24.67 2.06 13.64
N HIS A 155 -23.82 2.83 12.93
CA HIS A 155 -24.08 4.23 12.55
C HIS A 155 -24.39 4.42 11.07
N LEU A 156 -24.24 3.36 10.27
CA LEU A 156 -24.59 3.44 8.84
C LEU A 156 -26.10 3.50 8.62
N PRO A 157 -26.53 4.23 7.59
CA PRO A 157 -27.93 4.18 7.15
C PRO A 157 -28.27 2.78 6.62
N THR A 158 -29.57 2.50 6.48
CA THR A 158 -30.03 1.30 5.78
C THR A 158 -29.59 1.35 4.32
N VAL A 159 -29.01 0.26 3.83
CA VAL A 159 -28.57 0.10 2.45
C VAL A 159 -29.31 -1.02 1.75
N ASP A 160 -29.37 -0.99 0.42
CA ASP A 160 -29.98 -2.08 -0.33
C ASP A 160 -29.07 -3.32 -0.35
N ILE A 161 -27.78 -3.12 -0.58
CA ILE A 161 -26.80 -4.21 -0.66
C ILE A 161 -25.58 -3.87 0.21
N ALA A 162 -25.19 -4.82 1.06
CA ALA A 162 -23.92 -4.79 1.77
C ALA A 162 -23.01 -5.88 1.21
N TYR A 163 -21.81 -5.50 0.75
CA TYR A 163 -20.74 -6.44 0.40
C TYR A 163 -19.76 -6.54 1.56
N ILE A 164 -19.56 -7.74 2.07
CA ILE A 164 -18.76 -8.01 3.26
C ILE A 164 -17.59 -8.91 2.88
N ASP A 165 -16.39 -8.36 3.01
CA ASP A 165 -15.12 -9.02 2.69
C ASP A 165 -14.18 -8.97 3.92
N PRO A 166 -14.42 -9.83 4.93
CA PRO A 166 -13.61 -9.85 6.14
C PRO A 166 -12.26 -10.53 5.88
N PRO A 167 -11.24 -10.33 6.73
CA PRO A 167 -10.01 -11.11 6.65
C PRO A 167 -10.28 -12.60 6.86
N TYR A 168 -9.86 -13.45 5.91
CA TYR A 168 -10.09 -14.91 5.96
C TYR A 168 -9.05 -15.69 6.74
N ASN A 169 -7.96 -15.05 7.15
CA ASN A 169 -6.83 -15.77 7.72
C ASN A 169 -6.19 -15.01 8.89
N GLN A 170 -5.24 -15.66 9.54
CA GLN A 170 -4.50 -15.10 10.67
C GLN A 170 -3.49 -13.99 10.29
N HIS A 171 -3.42 -13.60 9.03
CA HIS A 171 -2.45 -12.61 8.55
C HIS A 171 -3.06 -11.22 8.43
N PRO A 172 -2.85 -10.34 9.41
CA PRO A 172 -3.47 -9.02 9.45
C PRO A 172 -2.99 -8.10 8.32
N TYR A 173 -3.89 -7.32 7.77
CA TYR A 173 -3.57 -6.31 6.76
C TYR A 173 -2.55 -5.28 7.25
N GLY A 174 -2.56 -4.95 8.55
CA GLY A 174 -1.58 -4.06 9.15
C GLY A 174 -0.14 -4.51 8.97
N SER A 175 0.12 -5.82 9.03
CA SER A 175 1.44 -6.39 8.74
C SER A 175 1.66 -6.72 7.27
N ASN A 176 0.61 -7.13 6.54
CA ASN A 176 0.74 -7.50 5.13
C ASN A 176 0.99 -6.31 4.21
N TYR A 177 0.45 -5.14 4.56
CA TYR A 177 0.50 -3.93 3.73
C TYR A 177 1.18 -2.75 4.43
N PHE A 178 2.02 -3.02 5.44
CA PHE A 178 2.70 -1.97 6.21
C PHE A 178 3.52 -1.02 5.33
N MET A 179 4.14 -1.54 4.28
CA MET A 179 4.95 -0.77 3.34
C MET A 179 4.13 0.32 2.64
N LEU A 180 2.93 -0.02 2.16
CA LEU A 180 2.04 0.95 1.53
C LEU A 180 1.60 2.03 2.54
N ASN A 181 1.36 1.63 3.79
CA ASN A 181 1.07 2.59 4.87
C ASN A 181 2.27 3.51 5.15
N ALA A 182 3.50 2.97 5.12
CA ALA A 182 4.71 3.78 5.30
C ALA A 182 4.87 4.81 4.17
N ILE A 183 4.63 4.41 2.92
CA ILE A 183 4.65 5.31 1.76
C ILE A 183 3.57 6.40 1.91
N VAL A 184 2.32 6.05 2.25
CA VAL A 184 1.22 7.03 2.40
C VAL A 184 1.52 8.03 3.51
N LYS A 185 1.91 7.54 4.68
CA LYS A 185 2.20 8.37 5.85
C LYS A 185 3.52 9.14 5.74
N ASN A 186 4.40 8.72 4.86
CA ASN A 186 5.79 9.17 4.76
C ASN A 186 6.51 9.11 6.13
N LYS A 187 6.26 8.05 6.88
CA LYS A 187 6.78 7.84 8.22
C LYS A 187 7.02 6.36 8.50
N VAL A 188 8.15 6.05 9.11
CA VAL A 188 8.43 4.74 9.71
C VAL A 188 7.99 4.79 11.17
N ALA A 189 7.49 3.67 11.68
CA ALA A 189 7.18 3.54 13.11
C ALA A 189 8.47 3.62 13.95
N ASP A 190 8.34 4.08 15.20
CA ASP A 190 9.48 4.24 16.10
C ASP A 190 10.19 2.90 16.40
N THR A 191 9.42 1.81 16.35
CA THR A 191 9.94 0.45 16.51
C THR A 191 9.51 -0.44 15.36
N ILE A 192 10.49 -1.04 14.69
CA ILE A 192 10.30 -1.96 13.58
C ILE A 192 11.07 -3.26 13.78
N SER A 193 10.56 -4.35 13.22
CA SER A 193 11.28 -5.64 13.19
C SER A 193 12.65 -5.46 12.52
N GLN A 194 13.70 -5.96 13.15
CA GLN A 194 15.06 -5.87 12.58
C GLN A 194 15.17 -6.60 11.23
N VAL A 195 14.45 -7.70 11.06
CA VAL A 195 14.52 -8.54 9.85
C VAL A 195 13.67 -7.99 8.73
N SER A 196 12.36 -7.79 8.98
CA SER A 196 11.40 -7.44 7.94
C SER A 196 11.09 -5.95 7.87
N GLY A 197 11.42 -5.17 8.92
CA GLY A 197 11.04 -3.76 9.00
C GLY A 197 9.54 -3.53 9.25
N ILE A 198 8.78 -4.57 9.59
CA ILE A 198 7.36 -4.44 9.95
C ILE A 198 7.26 -3.66 11.26
N PRO A 199 6.40 -2.63 11.37
CA PRO A 199 6.11 -1.96 12.63
C PRO A 199 5.65 -2.92 13.71
N ASN A 200 6.04 -2.71 14.96
CA ASN A 200 5.58 -3.57 16.06
C ASN A 200 4.16 -3.22 16.53
N ASP A 201 3.69 -2.01 16.20
CA ASP A 201 2.38 -1.43 16.56
C ASP A 201 1.31 -1.59 15.47
N TRP A 202 1.49 -2.52 14.52
CA TRP A 202 0.50 -2.73 13.47
C TRP A 202 -0.87 -3.15 14.02
N ASN A 203 -1.94 -2.67 13.38
CA ASN A 203 -3.31 -2.92 13.79
C ASN A 203 -3.69 -4.42 13.68
N ARG A 204 -4.30 -4.95 14.75
CA ARG A 204 -4.76 -6.34 14.84
C ARG A 204 -6.28 -6.37 14.85
N SER A 205 -6.86 -7.13 13.92
CA SER A 205 -8.30 -7.33 13.86
C SER A 205 -8.73 -8.56 14.66
N ALA A 206 -9.90 -8.52 15.30
CA ALA A 206 -10.51 -9.68 15.93
C ALA A 206 -10.89 -10.76 14.91
N TYR A 207 -11.12 -10.38 13.67
CA TYR A 207 -11.38 -11.30 12.54
C TYR A 207 -10.19 -12.18 12.18
N ASN A 208 -8.96 -11.80 12.54
CA ASN A 208 -7.78 -12.62 12.31
C ASN A 208 -7.54 -13.70 13.38
N LYS A 209 -8.40 -13.82 14.37
CA LYS A 209 -8.26 -14.78 15.49
C LYS A 209 -9.37 -15.83 15.42
N LYS A 210 -8.99 -17.09 15.31
CA LYS A 210 -9.90 -18.25 15.18
C LYS A 210 -11.03 -18.27 16.22
N ASN A 211 -10.70 -17.95 17.47
CA ASN A 211 -11.65 -18.02 18.60
C ASN A 211 -12.55 -16.79 18.74
N THR A 212 -12.32 -15.71 18.04
CA THR A 212 -13.13 -14.49 18.11
C THR A 212 -13.78 -14.13 16.79
N ALA A 213 -13.27 -14.61 15.65
CA ALA A 213 -13.74 -14.21 14.31
C ALA A 213 -15.25 -14.46 14.12
N LEU A 214 -15.73 -15.64 14.52
CA LEU A 214 -17.16 -15.99 14.39
C LEU A 214 -18.03 -15.04 15.20
N VAL A 215 -17.71 -14.80 16.45
CA VAL A 215 -18.50 -13.96 17.36
C VAL A 215 -18.60 -12.52 16.87
N VAL A 216 -17.48 -11.95 16.40
CA VAL A 216 -17.49 -10.56 15.87
C VAL A 216 -18.20 -10.50 14.53
N PHE A 217 -18.17 -11.55 13.72
CA PHE A 217 -18.88 -11.62 12.45
C PHE A 217 -20.40 -11.75 12.66
N GLU A 218 -20.85 -12.64 13.56
CA GLU A 218 -22.26 -12.75 13.94
C GLU A 218 -22.80 -11.41 14.42
N LYS A 219 -22.04 -10.70 15.26
CA LYS A 219 -22.43 -9.37 15.71
C LYS A 219 -22.51 -8.36 14.56
N LEU A 220 -21.55 -8.37 13.63
CA LEU A 220 -21.61 -7.50 12.46
C LEU A 220 -22.88 -7.72 11.65
N ILE A 221 -23.22 -8.99 11.38
CA ILE A 221 -24.43 -9.36 10.63
C ILE A 221 -25.71 -8.95 11.39
N SER A 222 -25.73 -9.15 12.71
CA SER A 222 -26.87 -8.76 13.56
C SER A 222 -27.12 -7.26 13.56
N ASP A 223 -26.07 -6.44 13.56
CA ASP A 223 -26.16 -4.98 13.60
C ASP A 223 -26.33 -4.37 12.19
N LEU A 224 -26.17 -5.17 11.13
CA LEU A 224 -26.24 -4.71 9.75
C LEU A 224 -27.65 -4.34 9.32
N LYS A 225 -27.84 -3.14 8.80
CA LYS A 225 -29.10 -2.65 8.24
C LYS A 225 -29.06 -2.71 6.71
N ALA A 226 -29.19 -3.89 6.14
CA ALA A 226 -29.19 -4.10 4.70
C ALA A 226 -30.35 -5.00 4.26
N LYS A 227 -30.90 -4.78 3.04
CA LYS A 227 -31.89 -5.70 2.45
C LYS A 227 -31.24 -7.00 2.02
N TYR A 228 -30.03 -6.92 1.47
CA TYR A 228 -29.24 -8.07 1.01
C TYR A 228 -27.80 -7.95 1.50
N ALA A 229 -27.22 -9.06 1.91
CA ALA A 229 -25.80 -9.18 2.25
C ALA A 229 -25.12 -10.17 1.31
N ILE A 230 -24.00 -9.77 0.71
CA ILE A 230 -23.13 -10.62 -0.09
C ILE A 230 -21.86 -10.80 0.73
N ILE A 231 -21.51 -12.04 1.00
CA ILE A 231 -20.32 -12.41 1.79
C ILE A 231 -19.35 -13.10 0.85
N SER A 232 -18.13 -12.57 0.80
CA SER A 232 -17.03 -13.12 0.01
C SER A 232 -16.20 -14.10 0.82
#